data_80e0347d0e3e07f8daba0d31fdfb2083
#
_entry.id   80e0347d0e3e07f8daba0d31fdfb2083
#
_cell.length_a   1.000
_cell.length_b   1.000
_cell.length_c   1.000
_cell.angle_alpha   90.00
_cell.angle_beta   90.00
_cell.angle_gamma   90.00
#
_symmetry.space_group_name_H-M   'P 1'
#
loop_
_entity.id
_entity.type
_entity.pdbx_description
1 polymer ?
#
loop_
_entity_poly.entity_id
_entity_poly.type
_entity_poly.pdbx_seq_one_letter_code
_entity_poly.pdbx_strand_id
1 'polypeptide(L)'
;MLCFRNITGLAIYPEICYNICVCIIMELSSVQNHLKEVIAMSTNSYESPFCTRYASKEMQYIFSADKKFTTWRKLWVALARAEMKLGLPVTQEQVDELEANVNNIDYDMAAAEEKIVRHDVMAHVHTYGKCCPKADGIIHLGATSCYVGDNTDIIIMRDAMNVVKRKLVKVIDQLANFADKYKGLPCLAYTHLQPAQLTTVGKRATLWCNELLMDLEDLDFQLSRLKLLGSKGTTGTQASFMELFEGDTDKIKELERMIAEEMGFDAVVPVSGQTYSRKVDFAVCQVMAAIAQSAMKFGNDIRLLQSFKEIEEPFEKTQIGSSAMAYKRNPMRDERICSLARYVMCDVLNPAFTAGTQWFERTLDDSANKRISVAEAFLGVDAILNIMLNVTDPDNGLVVYDKIITRRVMAELPFMATENIMMDAVKKGGNRQQLHEKIRQYSMQAGARVKQEGLDNNLCELILADPDFMITKEEMDAIMKPVNFIGRCSQQVDEFIENCVKPVIEANGVSDDVAEINV
;
A
#
# COMPACT_ATOMS: atom_id res chain seq x y z
N MET A 1 -33.11 41.62 -7.79
CA MET A 1 -33.89 42.79 -7.37
C MET A 1 -34.32 42.56 -5.92
N LEU A 2 -33.47 42.97 -4.98
CA LEU A 2 -33.76 42.92 -3.55
C LEU A 2 -33.28 44.22 -2.91
N CYS A 3 -34.19 44.88 -2.25
CA CYS A 3 -34.14 46.22 -1.70
C CYS A 3 -32.96 46.53 -0.80
N PHE A 4 -32.24 47.61 -1.12
CA PHE A 4 -31.61 48.47 -0.12
C PHE A 4 -32.47 49.73 0.03
N ARG A 5 -33.26 49.80 1.07
CA ARG A 5 -33.85 51.07 1.58
C ARG A 5 -33.13 51.44 2.87
N ASN A 6 -32.74 52.69 2.91
CA ASN A 6 -32.26 53.50 4.04
C ASN A 6 -30.76 53.47 4.33
N ILE A 7 -30.02 54.31 3.59
CA ILE A 7 -29.00 55.17 4.19
C ILE A 7 -29.21 56.55 3.57
N THR A 8 -29.48 57.54 4.42
CA THR A 8 -29.79 58.92 4.11
C THR A 8 -28.55 59.65 3.58
N GLY A 9 -28.66 60.30 2.42
CA GLY A 9 -27.94 61.54 2.14
C GLY A 9 -26.73 61.51 1.22
N LEU A 10 -26.60 60.59 0.25
CA LEU A 10 -25.72 60.78 -0.89
C LEU A 10 -26.46 60.34 -2.17
N ALA A 11 -26.67 61.30 -3.07
CA ALA A 11 -27.16 61.01 -4.42
C ALA A 11 -26.03 60.29 -5.20
N ILE A 12 -26.03 58.96 -5.12
CA ILE A 12 -25.13 58.13 -5.95
C ILE A 12 -25.79 58.00 -7.31
N TYR A 13 -25.12 58.54 -8.33
CA TYR A 13 -25.55 58.48 -9.74
C TYR A 13 -25.76 57.02 -10.15
N PRO A 14 -26.91 56.64 -10.73
CA PRO A 14 -27.19 55.25 -11.14
C PRO A 14 -26.14 54.65 -12.08
N GLU A 15 -25.47 55.44 -12.89
CA GLU A 15 -24.38 55.05 -13.79
C GLU A 15 -23.11 54.62 -13.06
N ILE A 16 -22.80 55.18 -11.88
CA ILE A 16 -21.65 54.78 -11.06
C ILE A 16 -21.90 53.43 -10.42
N CYS A 17 -23.11 53.18 -9.92
CA CYS A 17 -23.50 51.87 -9.39
C CYS A 17 -23.49 50.78 -10.48
N TYR A 18 -23.98 51.08 -11.66
CA TYR A 18 -23.97 50.15 -12.79
C TYR A 18 -22.54 49.82 -13.23
N ASN A 19 -21.65 50.78 -13.36
CA ASN A 19 -20.26 50.56 -13.74
C ASN A 19 -19.48 49.80 -12.66
N ILE A 20 -19.70 50.07 -11.37
CA ILE A 20 -19.10 49.30 -10.26
C ILE A 20 -19.61 47.86 -10.27
N CYS A 21 -20.91 47.63 -10.46
CA CYS A 21 -21.46 46.27 -10.56
C CYS A 21 -20.92 45.52 -11.78
N VAL A 22 -20.78 46.16 -12.92
CA VAL A 22 -20.19 45.56 -14.13
C VAL A 22 -18.71 45.22 -13.93
N CYS A 23 -17.92 46.10 -13.31
CA CYS A 23 -16.52 45.82 -12.96
C CYS A 23 -16.39 44.64 -12.00
N ILE A 24 -17.19 44.59 -10.93
CA ILE A 24 -17.18 43.47 -9.98
C ILE A 24 -17.62 42.15 -10.65
N ILE A 25 -18.61 42.17 -11.53
CA ILE A 25 -19.05 40.99 -12.28
C ILE A 25 -17.97 40.54 -13.27
N MET A 26 -17.26 41.45 -13.91
CA MET A 26 -16.13 41.13 -14.80
C MET A 26 -14.93 40.61 -14.04
N GLU A 27 -14.57 41.17 -12.89
CA GLU A 27 -13.54 40.61 -12.01
C GLU A 27 -13.93 39.21 -11.45
N LEU A 28 -15.17 39.03 -10.98
CA LEU A 28 -15.65 37.73 -10.53
C LEU A 28 -15.68 36.69 -11.66
N SER A 29 -16.03 37.08 -12.88
CA SER A 29 -16.00 36.19 -14.03
C SER A 29 -14.57 35.87 -14.48
N SER A 30 -13.64 36.81 -14.37
CA SER A 30 -12.22 36.60 -14.65
C SER A 30 -11.58 35.68 -13.60
N VAL A 31 -11.90 35.87 -12.32
CA VAL A 31 -11.48 35.01 -11.22
C VAL A 31 -12.11 33.60 -11.36
N GLN A 32 -13.39 33.50 -11.74
CA GLN A 32 -14.03 32.23 -12.03
C GLN A 32 -13.45 31.51 -13.25
N ASN A 33 -13.07 32.25 -14.29
CA ASN A 33 -12.38 31.68 -15.44
C ASN A 33 -10.95 31.29 -15.11
N HIS A 34 -10.23 32.10 -14.34
CA HIS A 34 -8.89 31.73 -13.84
C HIS A 34 -8.93 30.54 -12.89
N LEU A 35 -9.92 30.44 -11.98
CA LEU A 35 -10.18 29.26 -11.17
C LEU A 35 -10.58 28.04 -12.01
N LYS A 36 -11.33 28.22 -13.09
CA LYS A 36 -11.63 27.12 -14.03
C LYS A 36 -10.41 26.70 -14.85
N GLU A 37 -9.52 27.61 -15.21
CA GLU A 37 -8.24 27.28 -15.86
C GLU A 37 -7.26 26.59 -14.91
N VAL A 38 -7.22 26.98 -13.64
CA VAL A 38 -6.39 26.35 -12.60
C VAL A 38 -6.95 24.98 -12.16
N ILE A 39 -8.27 24.76 -12.29
CA ILE A 39 -8.92 23.48 -11.93
C ILE A 39 -9.10 22.57 -13.18
N ALA A 40 -8.98 23.09 -14.39
CA ALA A 40 -9.02 22.26 -15.59
C ALA A 40 -7.74 21.42 -15.65
N MET A 41 -7.87 20.13 -15.25
CA MET A 41 -6.87 19.12 -15.61
C MET A 41 -6.58 19.29 -17.10
N SER A 42 -5.30 19.52 -17.43
CA SER A 42 -4.88 19.69 -18.81
C SER A 42 -5.15 18.39 -19.57
N THR A 43 -6.19 18.38 -20.40
CA THR A 43 -6.57 17.18 -21.19
C THR A 43 -5.64 16.93 -22.38
N ASN A 44 -4.64 17.79 -22.60
CA ASN A 44 -3.68 17.72 -23.70
C ASN A 44 -2.25 17.37 -23.24
N SER A 45 -2.07 16.98 -21.97
CA SER A 45 -0.81 16.51 -21.41
C SER A 45 -0.98 15.14 -20.74
N TYR A 46 0.09 14.35 -20.73
CA TYR A 46 0.09 13.07 -20.01
C TYR A 46 0.22 13.30 -18.50
N GLU A 47 -0.67 12.65 -17.75
CA GLU A 47 -0.59 12.55 -16.30
C GLU A 47 -0.52 11.08 -15.89
N SER A 48 0.27 10.78 -14.84
CA SER A 48 0.39 9.41 -14.36
C SER A 48 -0.96 8.89 -13.85
N PRO A 49 -1.42 7.72 -14.31
CA PRO A 49 -2.64 7.07 -13.76
C PRO A 49 -2.57 6.82 -12.25
N PHE A 50 -1.40 6.72 -11.66
CA PHE A 50 -1.28 6.64 -10.20
C PHE A 50 -1.89 7.86 -9.52
N CYS A 51 -1.65 9.06 -10.05
CA CYS A 51 -2.16 10.30 -9.46
C CYS A 51 -3.64 10.54 -9.77
N THR A 52 -4.09 10.18 -10.98
CA THR A 52 -5.43 10.51 -11.44
C THR A 52 -6.48 9.46 -11.08
N ARG A 53 -6.08 8.20 -10.84
CA ARG A 53 -7.01 7.09 -10.71
C ARG A 53 -6.80 6.19 -9.49
N TYR A 54 -5.57 6.01 -8.99
CA TYR A 54 -5.29 4.85 -8.15
C TYR A 54 -4.79 5.19 -6.76
N ALA A 55 -3.76 6.03 -6.62
CA ALA A 55 -3.16 6.33 -5.33
C ALA A 55 -3.97 7.33 -4.51
N SER A 56 -3.93 7.21 -3.19
CA SER A 56 -4.58 8.13 -2.26
C SER A 56 -3.99 9.55 -2.34
N LYS A 57 -4.79 10.54 -1.96
CA LYS A 57 -4.32 11.93 -1.89
C LYS A 57 -3.20 12.11 -0.87
N GLU A 58 -3.23 11.36 0.21
CA GLU A 58 -2.18 11.37 1.23
C GLU A 58 -0.83 10.92 0.66
N MET A 59 -0.79 9.79 -0.05
CA MET A 59 0.46 9.30 -0.66
C MET A 59 0.95 10.24 -1.76
N GLN A 60 0.04 10.78 -2.58
CA GLN A 60 0.39 11.80 -3.58
C GLN A 60 1.01 13.05 -2.94
N TYR A 61 0.47 13.51 -1.81
CA TYR A 61 1.03 14.66 -1.08
C TYR A 61 2.45 14.39 -0.57
N ILE A 62 2.72 13.19 -0.05
CA ILE A 62 4.06 12.82 0.45
C ILE A 62 5.13 12.96 -0.65
N PHE A 63 4.80 12.66 -1.90
CA PHE A 63 5.71 12.81 -3.05
C PHE A 63 5.55 14.13 -3.81
N SER A 64 4.76 15.07 -3.29
CA SER A 64 4.52 16.38 -3.92
C SER A 64 5.70 17.35 -3.78
N ALA A 65 5.71 18.36 -4.62
CA ALA A 65 6.62 19.49 -4.52
C ALA A 65 6.49 20.21 -3.16
N ASP A 66 5.25 20.39 -2.68
CA ASP A 66 4.99 21.03 -1.38
C ASP A 66 5.67 20.31 -0.24
N LYS A 67 5.50 18.98 -0.13
CA LYS A 67 6.16 18.18 0.90
C LYS A 67 7.68 18.25 0.76
N LYS A 68 8.21 18.11 -0.45
CA LYS A 68 9.64 18.14 -0.73
C LYS A 68 10.28 19.47 -0.29
N PHE A 69 9.78 20.57 -0.80
CA PHE A 69 10.44 21.87 -0.57
C PHE A 69 10.17 22.44 0.81
N THR A 70 9.04 22.15 1.42
CA THR A 70 8.79 22.44 2.84
C THR A 70 9.78 21.67 3.72
N THR A 71 10.08 20.42 3.39
CA THR A 71 11.07 19.61 4.13
C THR A 71 12.48 20.16 3.95
N TRP A 72 12.85 20.66 2.76
CA TRP A 72 14.12 21.35 2.57
C TRP A 72 14.26 22.55 3.50
N ARG A 73 13.22 23.39 3.60
CA ARG A 73 13.22 24.55 4.50
C ARG A 73 13.30 24.15 5.98
N LYS A 74 12.60 23.09 6.39
CA LYS A 74 12.72 22.55 7.74
C LYS A 74 14.16 22.09 8.05
N LEU A 75 14.81 21.44 7.10
CA LEU A 75 16.22 21.03 7.25
C LEU A 75 17.16 22.23 7.34
N TRP A 76 16.94 23.32 6.60
CA TRP A 76 17.72 24.55 6.75
C TRP A 76 17.48 25.23 8.11
N VAL A 77 16.24 25.23 8.61
CA VAL A 77 15.92 25.73 9.96
C VAL A 77 16.65 24.90 11.02
N ALA A 78 16.60 23.57 10.93
CA ALA A 78 17.27 22.67 11.85
C ALA A 78 18.80 22.87 11.85
N LEU A 79 19.38 23.04 10.65
CA LEU A 79 20.81 23.35 10.51
C LEU A 79 21.17 24.66 11.20
N ALA A 80 20.50 25.76 10.85
CA ALA A 80 20.76 27.08 11.43
C ALA A 80 20.57 27.10 12.97
N ARG A 81 19.55 26.41 13.47
CA ARG A 81 19.30 26.25 14.90
C ARG A 81 20.41 25.48 15.61
N ALA A 82 20.91 24.42 15.01
CA ALA A 82 22.01 23.64 15.55
C ALA A 82 23.32 24.45 15.51
N GLU A 83 23.62 25.13 14.42
CA GLU A 83 24.77 26.01 14.27
C GLU A 83 24.80 27.13 15.31
N MET A 84 23.67 27.80 15.53
CA MET A 84 23.51 28.81 16.57
C MET A 84 23.81 28.26 17.97
N LYS A 85 23.20 27.12 18.31
CA LYS A 85 23.41 26.50 19.64
C LYS A 85 24.84 26.05 19.88
N LEU A 86 25.58 25.71 18.83
CA LEU A 86 26.97 25.28 18.89
C LEU A 86 27.97 26.44 18.77
N GLY A 87 27.47 27.68 18.71
CA GLY A 87 28.29 28.89 18.85
C GLY A 87 28.76 29.49 17.52
N LEU A 88 28.23 29.08 16.36
CA LEU A 88 28.46 29.79 15.12
C LEU A 88 27.70 31.14 15.12
N PRO A 89 28.09 32.12 14.29
CA PRO A 89 27.50 33.45 14.24
C PRO A 89 26.11 33.48 13.59
N VAL A 90 25.22 32.64 14.07
CA VAL A 90 23.80 32.57 13.71
C VAL A 90 22.97 33.10 14.86
N THR A 91 22.04 34.02 14.60
CA THR A 91 21.21 34.63 15.63
C THR A 91 19.85 33.98 15.75
N GLN A 92 19.20 34.12 16.91
CA GLN A 92 17.83 33.63 17.13
C GLN A 92 16.84 34.30 16.14
N GLU A 93 17.04 35.62 15.87
CA GLU A 93 16.19 36.35 14.92
C GLU A 93 16.23 35.77 13.49
N GLN A 94 17.40 35.29 13.07
CA GLN A 94 17.56 34.62 11.77
C GLN A 94 16.84 33.27 11.74
N VAL A 95 16.96 32.47 12.80
CA VAL A 95 16.27 31.19 12.93
C VAL A 95 14.75 31.39 12.93
N ASP A 96 14.24 32.36 13.69
CA ASP A 96 12.81 32.67 13.78
C ASP A 96 12.25 33.13 12.43
N GLU A 97 13.01 33.92 11.66
CA GLU A 97 12.62 34.37 10.32
C GLU A 97 12.53 33.20 9.33
N LEU A 98 13.51 32.30 9.37
CA LEU A 98 13.47 31.05 8.56
C LEU A 98 12.24 30.21 8.93
N GLU A 99 12.02 29.94 10.21
CA GLU A 99 10.92 29.11 10.68
C GLU A 99 9.55 29.67 10.28
N ALA A 100 9.35 30.98 10.41
CA ALA A 100 8.11 31.66 10.02
C ALA A 100 7.80 31.53 8.53
N ASN A 101 8.81 31.32 7.67
CA ASN A 101 8.68 31.27 6.22
C ASN A 101 8.82 29.87 5.64
N VAL A 102 8.79 28.80 6.43
CA VAL A 102 8.94 27.41 5.96
C VAL A 102 7.94 27.06 4.85
N ASN A 103 6.69 27.50 4.99
CA ASN A 103 5.62 27.22 4.04
C ASN A 103 5.40 28.32 2.98
N ASN A 104 6.13 29.43 3.06
CA ASN A 104 6.00 30.56 2.15
C ASN A 104 6.86 30.37 0.90
N ILE A 105 6.47 29.41 0.03
CA ILE A 105 7.23 29.03 -1.16
C ILE A 105 6.61 29.69 -2.40
N ASP A 106 7.40 30.51 -3.10
CA ASP A 106 7.06 31.06 -4.40
C ASP A 106 7.65 30.16 -5.50
N TYR A 107 6.81 29.29 -6.05
CA TYR A 107 7.22 28.32 -7.07
C TYR A 107 7.57 28.96 -8.41
N ASP A 108 6.91 30.05 -8.78
CA ASP A 108 7.18 30.76 -10.04
C ASP A 108 8.55 31.43 -9.96
N MET A 109 8.85 32.07 -8.83
CA MET A 109 10.16 32.63 -8.57
C MET A 109 11.26 31.57 -8.55
N ALA A 110 11.02 30.42 -7.88
CA ALA A 110 11.97 29.33 -7.83
C ALA A 110 12.25 28.76 -9.24
N ALA A 111 11.20 28.55 -10.04
CA ALA A 111 11.34 28.06 -11.42
C ALA A 111 12.07 29.06 -12.33
N ALA A 112 11.82 30.36 -12.15
CA ALA A 112 12.53 31.40 -12.89
C ALA A 112 14.01 31.48 -12.52
N GLU A 113 14.32 31.38 -11.23
CA GLU A 113 15.70 31.36 -10.72
C GLU A 113 16.46 30.10 -11.17
N GLU A 114 15.81 28.93 -11.16
CA GLU A 114 16.44 27.67 -11.62
C GLU A 114 16.80 27.73 -13.10
N LYS A 115 16.02 28.40 -13.94
CA LYS A 115 16.36 28.61 -15.35
C LYS A 115 17.65 29.42 -15.53
N ILE A 116 17.96 30.31 -14.58
CA ILE A 116 19.16 31.15 -14.60
C ILE A 116 20.36 30.35 -14.05
N VAL A 117 20.23 29.84 -12.81
CA VAL A 117 21.37 29.21 -12.10
C VAL A 117 21.60 27.76 -12.48
N ARG A 118 20.64 27.11 -13.14
CA ARG A 118 20.67 25.68 -13.56
C ARG A 118 20.92 24.72 -12.41
N HIS A 119 20.41 25.05 -11.22
CA HIS A 119 20.58 24.28 -10.01
C HIS A 119 19.38 24.46 -9.07
N ASP A 120 18.60 23.40 -8.86
CA ASP A 120 17.36 23.43 -8.09
C ASP A 120 17.56 23.89 -6.63
N VAL A 121 18.54 23.33 -5.92
CA VAL A 121 18.79 23.68 -4.51
C VAL A 121 19.21 25.15 -4.39
N MET A 122 20.08 25.65 -5.26
CA MET A 122 20.50 27.06 -5.23
C MET A 122 19.35 28.01 -5.58
N ALA A 123 18.48 27.64 -6.51
CA ALA A 123 17.27 28.42 -6.80
C ALA A 123 16.38 28.55 -5.55
N HIS A 124 16.21 27.47 -4.79
CA HIS A 124 15.45 27.50 -3.54
C HIS A 124 16.18 28.22 -2.40
N VAL A 125 17.52 28.17 -2.32
CA VAL A 125 18.30 29.00 -1.37
C VAL A 125 18.05 30.50 -1.66
N HIS A 126 18.21 30.93 -2.92
CA HIS A 126 18.01 32.33 -3.31
C HIS A 126 16.58 32.81 -3.06
N THR A 127 15.58 32.00 -3.39
CA THR A 127 14.17 32.38 -3.17
C THR A 127 13.80 32.38 -1.70
N TYR A 128 14.39 31.50 -0.89
CA TYR A 128 14.21 31.52 0.56
C TYR A 128 14.85 32.74 1.19
N GLY A 129 16.07 33.12 0.76
CA GLY A 129 16.73 34.35 1.19
C GLY A 129 15.94 35.63 0.89
N LYS A 130 15.24 35.67 -0.25
CA LYS A 130 14.33 36.81 -0.57
C LYS A 130 13.16 36.90 0.43
N CYS A 131 12.65 35.78 0.94
CA CYS A 131 11.62 35.78 1.98
C CYS A 131 12.20 36.04 3.37
N CYS A 132 13.50 35.80 3.56
CA CYS A 132 14.19 35.84 4.85
C CYS A 132 15.47 36.72 4.75
N PRO A 133 15.34 38.04 4.54
CA PRO A 133 16.48 38.91 4.27
C PRO A 133 17.51 39.01 5.41
N LYS A 134 17.10 38.77 6.66
CA LYS A 134 18.04 38.74 7.80
C LYS A 134 18.87 37.45 7.83
N ALA A 135 18.27 36.36 7.36
CA ALA A 135 18.87 35.04 7.36
C ALA A 135 19.54 34.68 6.04
N ASP A 136 19.41 35.48 4.97
CA ASP A 136 19.89 35.17 3.61
C ASP A 136 21.35 34.66 3.62
N GLY A 137 22.24 35.30 4.36
CA GLY A 137 23.65 34.96 4.41
C GLY A 137 24.01 33.68 5.18
N ILE A 138 23.06 33.05 5.89
CA ILE A 138 23.31 31.83 6.68
C ILE A 138 22.55 30.60 6.15
N ILE A 139 21.69 30.77 5.14
CA ILE A 139 20.99 29.64 4.57
C ILE A 139 22.00 28.69 3.90
N HIS A 140 21.93 27.40 4.25
CA HIS A 140 22.78 26.37 3.67
C HIS A 140 24.27 26.46 4.08
N LEU A 141 24.59 27.10 5.21
CA LEU A 141 25.96 27.29 5.69
C LEU A 141 26.65 25.91 5.89
N GLY A 142 27.86 25.75 5.36
CA GLY A 142 28.62 24.50 5.44
C GLY A 142 28.03 23.27 4.70
N ALA A 143 26.77 23.36 4.27
CA ALA A 143 26.07 22.25 3.65
C ALA A 143 26.31 22.13 2.15
N THR A 144 25.90 21.01 1.56
CA THR A 144 25.84 20.77 0.11
C THR A 144 24.42 20.37 -0.30
N SER A 145 24.13 20.37 -1.61
CA SER A 145 22.79 20.06 -2.13
C SER A 145 22.20 18.76 -1.57
N CYS A 146 23.02 17.72 -1.36
CA CYS A 146 22.55 16.44 -0.81
C CYS A 146 22.15 16.52 0.66
N TYR A 147 22.53 17.57 1.38
CA TYR A 147 22.02 17.80 2.74
C TYR A 147 20.50 17.90 2.74
N VAL A 148 19.92 18.73 1.90
CA VAL A 148 18.46 18.84 1.82
C VAL A 148 17.85 17.75 0.96
N GLY A 149 18.45 17.40 -0.18
CA GLY A 149 17.92 16.41 -1.10
C GLY A 149 17.81 15.02 -0.48
N ASP A 150 18.92 14.49 -0.02
CA ASP A 150 19.02 13.12 0.49
C ASP A 150 18.35 12.92 1.85
N ASN A 151 18.48 13.89 2.77
CA ASN A 151 17.74 13.80 4.03
C ASN A 151 16.22 13.88 3.80
N THR A 152 15.76 14.69 2.86
CA THR A 152 14.33 14.74 2.47
C THR A 152 13.86 13.42 1.90
N ASP A 153 14.63 12.77 1.02
CA ASP A 153 14.27 11.48 0.46
C ASP A 153 14.06 10.42 1.56
N ILE A 154 14.94 10.38 2.57
CA ILE A 154 14.79 9.48 3.73
C ILE A 154 13.52 9.81 4.55
N ILE A 155 13.25 11.09 4.79
CA ILE A 155 12.05 11.55 5.53
C ILE A 155 10.79 11.15 4.76
N ILE A 156 10.75 11.38 3.46
CA ILE A 156 9.61 11.02 2.59
C ILE A 156 9.40 9.51 2.57
N MET A 157 10.47 8.71 2.42
CA MET A 157 10.36 7.24 2.46
C MET A 157 9.82 6.75 3.81
N ARG A 158 10.30 7.30 4.95
CA ARG A 158 9.76 6.97 6.28
C ARG A 158 8.27 7.28 6.36
N ASP A 159 7.88 8.49 5.97
CA ASP A 159 6.48 8.94 6.05
C ASP A 159 5.58 8.06 5.16
N ALA A 160 6.02 7.73 3.94
CA ALA A 160 5.32 6.86 3.02
C ALA A 160 5.20 5.42 3.55
N MET A 161 6.28 4.86 4.12
CA MET A 161 6.25 3.54 4.77
C MET A 161 5.26 3.48 5.94
N ASN A 162 5.13 4.56 6.71
CA ASN A 162 4.15 4.63 7.80
C ASN A 162 2.70 4.61 7.27
N VAL A 163 2.41 5.24 6.13
CA VAL A 163 1.10 5.13 5.48
C VAL A 163 0.85 3.70 5.00
N VAL A 164 1.83 3.08 4.36
CA VAL A 164 1.74 1.68 3.93
C VAL A 164 1.51 0.76 5.13
N LYS A 165 2.28 0.92 6.22
CA LYS A 165 2.13 0.15 7.47
C LYS A 165 0.71 0.22 8.02
N ARG A 166 0.18 1.42 8.15
CA ARG A 166 -1.16 1.67 8.69
C ARG A 166 -2.25 0.95 7.88
N LYS A 167 -2.19 1.05 6.55
CA LYS A 167 -3.13 0.37 5.64
C LYS A 167 -2.96 -1.15 5.66
N LEU A 168 -1.72 -1.63 5.70
CA LEU A 168 -1.40 -3.05 5.76
C LEU A 168 -1.96 -3.69 7.04
N VAL A 169 -1.76 -3.06 8.20
CA VAL A 169 -2.34 -3.51 9.48
C VAL A 169 -3.87 -3.61 9.40
N LYS A 170 -4.52 -2.63 8.77
CA LYS A 170 -5.98 -2.66 8.60
C LYS A 170 -6.44 -3.80 7.68
N VAL A 171 -5.76 -4.06 6.57
CA VAL A 171 -6.06 -5.20 5.69
C VAL A 171 -5.88 -6.53 6.44
N ILE A 172 -4.83 -6.66 7.26
CA ILE A 172 -4.60 -7.84 8.12
C ILE A 172 -5.78 -8.04 9.08
N ASP A 173 -6.24 -6.99 9.77
CA ASP A 173 -7.40 -7.05 10.66
C ASP A 173 -8.67 -7.48 9.91
N GLN A 174 -8.96 -6.88 8.77
CA GLN A 174 -10.13 -7.23 7.96
C GLN A 174 -10.09 -8.70 7.48
N LEU A 175 -8.94 -9.20 7.05
CA LEU A 175 -8.76 -10.60 6.64
C LEU A 175 -8.88 -11.55 7.83
N ALA A 176 -8.40 -11.18 9.00
CA ALA A 176 -8.55 -11.98 10.22
C ALA A 176 -10.03 -12.08 10.64
N ASN A 177 -10.78 -10.99 10.58
CA ASN A 177 -12.21 -10.96 10.83
C ASN A 177 -12.98 -11.83 9.81
N PHE A 178 -12.60 -11.78 8.54
CA PHE A 178 -13.14 -12.66 7.51
C PHE A 178 -12.81 -14.13 7.80
N ALA A 179 -11.57 -14.43 8.19
CA ALA A 179 -11.16 -15.78 8.53
C ALA A 179 -11.95 -16.34 9.72
N ASP A 180 -12.15 -15.56 10.78
CA ASP A 180 -12.94 -15.95 11.94
C ASP A 180 -14.40 -16.24 11.59
N LYS A 181 -15.01 -15.35 10.80
CA LYS A 181 -16.40 -15.50 10.33
C LYS A 181 -16.66 -16.79 9.58
N TYR A 182 -15.68 -17.24 8.78
CA TYR A 182 -15.83 -18.41 7.91
C TYR A 182 -14.95 -19.62 8.30
N LYS A 183 -14.39 -19.64 9.50
CA LYS A 183 -13.52 -20.75 9.99
C LYS A 183 -14.19 -22.10 10.02
N GLY A 184 -15.52 -22.14 10.13
CA GLY A 184 -16.33 -23.35 10.15
C GLY A 184 -16.96 -23.74 8.81
N LEU A 185 -16.77 -22.98 7.72
CA LEU A 185 -17.38 -23.26 6.42
C LEU A 185 -16.46 -24.15 5.57
N PRO A 186 -16.78 -25.47 5.40
CA PRO A 186 -15.99 -26.39 4.59
C PRO A 186 -15.99 -25.99 3.12
N CYS A 187 -14.85 -26.03 2.46
CA CYS A 187 -14.69 -25.85 1.03
C CYS A 187 -13.64 -26.80 0.46
N LEU A 188 -13.64 -26.97 -0.86
CA LEU A 188 -12.60 -27.77 -1.52
C LEU A 188 -11.24 -27.09 -1.39
N ALA A 189 -10.24 -27.85 -0.95
CA ALA A 189 -8.84 -27.46 -1.09
C ALA A 189 -8.27 -28.05 -2.38
N TYR A 190 -7.39 -27.28 -3.01
CA TYR A 190 -6.81 -27.62 -4.31
C TYR A 190 -5.29 -27.79 -4.17
N THR A 191 -4.77 -28.88 -4.71
CA THR A 191 -3.35 -29.02 -5.04
C THR A 191 -3.25 -29.22 -6.55
N HIS A 192 -2.31 -28.55 -7.20
CA HIS A 192 -2.21 -28.55 -8.67
C HIS A 192 -3.52 -28.14 -9.38
N LEU A 193 -4.31 -27.30 -8.72
CA LEU A 193 -5.67 -26.88 -9.13
C LEU A 193 -6.65 -28.08 -9.30
N GLN A 194 -6.37 -29.20 -8.67
CA GLN A 194 -7.27 -30.35 -8.58
C GLN A 194 -7.83 -30.45 -7.14
N PRO A 195 -9.12 -30.80 -6.97
CA PRO A 195 -9.68 -31.08 -5.66
C PRO A 195 -8.87 -32.17 -4.95
N ALA A 196 -8.40 -31.89 -3.72
CA ALA A 196 -7.58 -32.83 -2.95
C ALA A 196 -8.32 -33.30 -1.70
N GLN A 197 -8.46 -32.42 -0.73
CA GLN A 197 -9.20 -32.64 0.52
C GLN A 197 -10.06 -31.41 0.82
N LEU A 198 -10.76 -31.42 1.96
CA LEU A 198 -11.46 -30.23 2.42
C LEU A 198 -10.53 -29.35 3.27
N THR A 199 -10.79 -28.07 3.18
CA THR A 199 -10.35 -27.03 4.11
C THR A 199 -11.58 -26.21 4.51
N THR A 200 -11.38 -25.04 5.13
CA THR A 200 -12.45 -24.06 5.31
C THR A 200 -12.11 -22.75 4.61
N VAL A 201 -13.14 -21.97 4.30
CA VAL A 201 -12.99 -20.63 3.72
C VAL A 201 -12.13 -19.76 4.63
N GLY A 202 -12.39 -19.80 5.93
CA GLY A 202 -11.59 -19.03 6.91
C GLY A 202 -10.14 -19.51 6.99
N LYS A 203 -9.88 -20.83 6.96
CA LYS A 203 -8.51 -21.34 6.95
C LYS A 203 -7.74 -20.91 5.70
N ARG A 204 -8.40 -20.83 4.53
CA ARG A 204 -7.78 -20.28 3.31
C ARG A 204 -7.42 -18.81 3.48
N ALA A 205 -8.27 -18.02 4.11
CA ALA A 205 -8.01 -16.60 4.35
C ALA A 205 -6.80 -16.37 5.28
N THR A 206 -6.53 -17.27 6.23
CA THR A 206 -5.33 -17.15 7.06
C THR A 206 -4.03 -17.29 6.25
N LEU A 207 -4.04 -17.92 5.08
CA LEU A 207 -2.85 -17.99 4.22
C LEU A 207 -2.52 -16.61 3.64
N TRP A 208 -3.52 -15.88 3.16
CA TRP A 208 -3.34 -14.51 2.67
C TRP A 208 -2.91 -13.55 3.79
N CYS A 209 -3.55 -13.68 4.94
CA CYS A 209 -3.23 -12.85 6.11
C CYS A 209 -1.80 -13.10 6.60
N ASN A 210 -1.34 -14.36 6.61
CA ASN A 210 0.01 -14.71 7.05
C ASN A 210 1.11 -14.14 6.13
N GLU A 211 0.89 -14.10 4.83
CA GLU A 211 1.85 -13.48 3.90
C GLU A 211 1.98 -11.97 4.18
N LEU A 212 0.87 -11.28 4.43
CA LEU A 212 0.89 -9.86 4.80
C LEU A 212 1.51 -9.59 6.17
N LEU A 213 1.41 -10.53 7.13
CA LEU A 213 2.14 -10.43 8.40
C LEU A 213 3.67 -10.50 8.19
N MET A 214 4.14 -11.39 7.31
CA MET A 214 5.56 -11.47 6.94
C MET A 214 6.03 -10.15 6.30
N ASP A 215 5.22 -9.57 5.40
CA ASP A 215 5.51 -8.27 4.78
C ASP A 215 5.57 -7.14 5.82
N LEU A 216 4.72 -7.17 6.84
CA LEU A 216 4.72 -6.19 7.93
C LEU A 216 5.98 -6.29 8.80
N GLU A 217 6.44 -7.51 9.08
CA GLU A 217 7.71 -7.73 9.80
C GLU A 217 8.90 -7.14 9.02
N ASP A 218 8.96 -7.37 7.70
CA ASP A 218 9.99 -6.81 6.84
C ASP A 218 9.90 -5.28 6.75
N LEU A 219 8.68 -4.73 6.70
CA LEU A 219 8.44 -3.29 6.70
C LEU A 219 8.92 -2.64 8.00
N ASP A 220 8.60 -3.20 9.15
CA ASP A 220 9.02 -2.71 10.46
C ASP A 220 10.53 -2.80 10.63
N PHE A 221 11.12 -3.91 10.19
CA PHE A 221 12.58 -4.05 10.18
C PHE A 221 13.23 -2.97 9.32
N GLN A 222 12.72 -2.70 8.12
CA GLN A 222 13.28 -1.66 7.27
C GLN A 222 13.08 -0.25 7.83
N LEU A 223 11.93 0.06 8.44
CA LEU A 223 11.69 1.33 9.15
C LEU A 223 12.70 1.54 10.28
N SER A 224 12.98 0.51 11.08
CA SER A 224 13.94 0.58 12.19
C SER A 224 15.39 0.85 11.76
N ARG A 225 15.71 0.62 10.49
CA ARG A 225 17.06 0.81 9.92
C ARG A 225 17.26 2.15 9.25
N LEU A 226 16.18 2.91 9.01
CA LEU A 226 16.30 4.21 8.35
C LEU A 226 17.08 5.19 9.23
N LYS A 227 18.06 5.83 8.61
CA LYS A 227 18.89 6.87 9.24
C LYS A 227 19.01 8.04 8.28
N LEU A 228 19.04 9.26 8.81
CA LEU A 228 19.36 10.41 7.99
C LEU A 228 20.77 10.31 7.40
N LEU A 229 21.00 10.96 6.26
CA LEU A 229 22.35 11.19 5.76
C LEU A 229 23.17 12.00 6.79
N GLY A 230 22.55 13.02 7.38
CA GLY A 230 23.22 14.02 8.21
C GLY A 230 23.87 15.12 7.37
N SER A 231 24.84 15.79 7.95
CA SER A 231 25.60 16.91 7.35
C SER A 231 27.00 16.46 6.95
N LYS A 232 27.10 15.68 5.84
CA LYS A 232 28.35 15.01 5.44
C LYS A 232 29.28 15.85 4.56
N GLY A 233 28.76 16.90 3.91
CA GLY A 233 29.54 17.74 3.00
C GLY A 233 29.74 17.12 1.62
N THR A 234 30.61 17.73 0.81
CA THR A 234 30.75 17.45 -0.63
C THR A 234 31.21 16.02 -0.94
N THR A 235 32.03 15.43 -0.11
CA THR A 235 32.62 14.10 -0.30
C THR A 235 32.48 13.19 0.93
N GLY A 236 31.62 13.54 1.85
CA GLY A 236 31.42 12.77 3.08
C GLY A 236 32.43 13.03 4.18
N THR A 237 33.37 13.96 3.99
CA THR A 237 34.49 14.24 4.91
C THR A 237 34.16 15.28 5.98
N GLN A 238 33.03 15.98 5.85
CA GLN A 238 32.62 17.10 6.73
C GLN A 238 33.63 18.26 6.77
N ALA A 239 34.47 18.42 5.73
CA ALA A 239 35.56 19.40 5.71
C ALA A 239 35.09 20.84 5.96
N SER A 240 33.95 21.26 5.39
CA SER A 240 33.38 22.58 5.61
C SER A 240 32.99 22.80 7.08
N PHE A 241 32.44 21.79 7.73
CA PHE A 241 32.11 21.87 9.17
C PHE A 241 33.35 21.81 10.05
N MET A 242 34.37 21.07 9.64
CA MET A 242 35.69 21.11 10.32
C MET A 242 36.30 22.52 10.31
N GLU A 243 36.15 23.23 9.18
CA GLU A 243 36.58 24.64 9.09
C GLU A 243 35.73 25.55 9.99
N LEU A 244 34.38 25.44 9.87
CA LEU A 244 33.45 26.28 10.66
C LEU A 244 33.61 26.12 12.18
N PHE A 245 33.89 24.91 12.64
CA PHE A 245 34.06 24.59 14.06
C PHE A 245 35.54 24.51 14.51
N GLU A 246 36.46 25.06 13.71
CA GLU A 246 37.89 25.16 14.06
C GLU A 246 38.52 23.82 14.46
N GLY A 247 38.07 22.72 13.83
CA GLY A 247 38.57 21.37 14.08
C GLY A 247 37.86 20.61 15.20
N ASP A 248 36.81 21.18 15.82
CA ASP A 248 36.06 20.54 16.91
C ASP A 248 35.11 19.46 16.36
N THR A 249 35.57 18.22 16.37
CA THR A 249 34.81 17.05 15.88
C THR A 249 33.59 16.71 16.74
N ASP A 250 33.60 17.07 18.04
CA ASP A 250 32.47 16.75 18.91
C ASP A 250 31.29 17.69 18.65
N LYS A 251 31.55 18.96 18.34
CA LYS A 251 30.52 19.88 17.86
C LYS A 251 29.87 19.39 16.52
N ILE A 252 30.66 18.84 15.62
CA ILE A 252 30.12 18.31 14.36
C ILE A 252 29.21 17.11 14.58
N LYS A 253 29.59 16.19 15.47
CA LYS A 253 28.73 15.05 15.86
C LYS A 253 27.45 15.53 16.54
N GLU A 254 27.58 16.54 17.43
CA GLU A 254 26.41 17.11 18.10
C GLU A 254 25.48 17.84 17.13
N LEU A 255 26.00 18.56 16.13
CA LEU A 255 25.21 19.14 15.05
C LEU A 255 24.36 18.08 14.34
N GLU A 256 24.97 16.97 13.94
CA GLU A 256 24.25 15.86 13.28
C GLU A 256 23.20 15.23 14.19
N ARG A 257 23.52 15.03 15.47
CA ARG A 257 22.58 14.50 16.46
C ARG A 257 21.36 15.41 16.63
N MET A 258 21.57 16.71 16.77
CA MET A 258 20.51 17.69 16.93
C MET A 258 19.59 17.75 15.70
N ILE A 259 20.14 17.72 14.50
CA ILE A 259 19.36 17.70 13.26
C ILE A 259 18.55 16.39 13.16
N ALA A 260 19.16 15.24 13.46
CA ALA A 260 18.46 13.96 13.43
C ALA A 260 17.28 13.93 14.40
N GLU A 261 17.50 14.35 15.64
CA GLU A 261 16.48 14.42 16.69
C GLU A 261 15.31 15.35 16.28
N GLU A 262 15.63 16.55 15.75
CA GLU A 262 14.61 17.50 15.28
C GLU A 262 13.78 16.95 14.10
N MET A 263 14.38 16.12 13.25
CA MET A 263 13.69 15.44 12.14
C MET A 263 13.02 14.11 12.54
N GLY A 264 13.11 13.72 13.82
CA GLY A 264 12.51 12.50 14.36
C GLY A 264 13.23 11.22 13.95
N PHE A 265 14.57 11.25 13.94
CA PHE A 265 15.42 10.09 13.71
C PHE A 265 16.39 9.88 14.87
N ASP A 266 16.67 8.63 15.20
CA ASP A 266 17.56 8.26 16.29
C ASP A 266 19.04 8.43 15.93
N ALA A 267 19.38 8.43 14.63
CA ALA A 267 20.76 8.48 14.19
C ALA A 267 20.92 8.97 12.75
N VAL A 268 22.15 9.36 12.42
CA VAL A 268 22.63 9.56 11.05
C VAL A 268 23.45 8.36 10.60
N VAL A 269 23.67 8.22 9.28
CA VAL A 269 24.58 7.19 8.75
C VAL A 269 26.02 7.46 9.28
N PRO A 270 26.75 6.43 9.70
CA PRO A 270 28.07 6.61 10.30
C PRO A 270 29.12 7.07 9.26
N VAL A 271 28.96 6.70 8.03
CA VAL A 271 29.87 6.99 6.91
C VAL A 271 29.09 7.04 5.59
N SER A 272 29.46 7.99 4.74
CA SER A 272 28.90 8.13 3.40
C SER A 272 29.88 8.89 2.48
N GLY A 273 29.62 8.90 1.19
CA GLY A 273 30.10 9.94 0.28
C GLY A 273 29.29 11.21 0.41
N GLN A 274 29.01 11.88 -0.69
CA GLN A 274 28.11 13.05 -0.70
C GLN A 274 26.65 12.63 -0.42
N THR A 275 26.27 11.39 -0.78
CA THR A 275 24.92 10.84 -0.68
C THR A 275 24.88 9.68 0.32
N TYR A 276 23.68 9.35 0.84
CA TYR A 276 23.51 8.03 1.46
C TYR A 276 23.62 6.91 0.40
N SER A 277 23.92 5.70 0.85
CA SER A 277 24.00 4.55 -0.06
C SER A 277 22.66 4.29 -0.74
N ARG A 278 22.61 4.30 -2.06
CA ARG A 278 21.40 3.99 -2.85
C ARG A 278 20.86 2.56 -2.62
N LYS A 279 21.62 1.77 -1.89
CA LYS A 279 21.16 0.49 -1.38
C LYS A 279 19.97 0.62 -0.42
N VAL A 280 19.79 1.79 0.19
CA VAL A 280 18.61 2.09 1.03
C VAL A 280 17.35 2.15 0.18
N ASP A 281 17.40 2.86 -0.96
CA ASP A 281 16.28 2.93 -1.91
C ASP A 281 15.86 1.54 -2.38
N PHE A 282 16.84 0.70 -2.74
CA PHE A 282 16.57 -0.69 -3.13
C PHE A 282 15.91 -1.49 -2.00
N ALA A 283 16.43 -1.41 -0.77
CA ALA A 283 15.89 -2.15 0.37
C ALA A 283 14.45 -1.73 0.69
N VAL A 284 14.13 -0.43 0.58
CA VAL A 284 12.76 0.08 0.76
C VAL A 284 11.83 -0.39 -0.36
N CYS A 285 12.25 -0.25 -1.62
CA CYS A 285 11.43 -0.70 -2.76
C CYS A 285 11.27 -2.23 -2.80
N GLN A 286 12.21 -2.99 -2.24
CA GLN A 286 12.10 -4.44 -2.11
C GLN A 286 10.95 -4.84 -1.17
N VAL A 287 10.75 -4.12 -0.08
CA VAL A 287 9.59 -4.33 0.81
C VAL A 287 8.28 -3.99 0.07
N MET A 288 8.26 -2.92 -0.70
CA MET A 288 7.10 -2.58 -1.54
C MET A 288 6.77 -3.69 -2.53
N ALA A 289 7.79 -4.28 -3.16
CA ALA A 289 7.62 -5.40 -4.10
C ALA A 289 7.14 -6.68 -3.40
N ALA A 290 7.53 -6.95 -2.15
CA ALA A 290 7.05 -8.08 -1.37
C ALA A 290 5.54 -7.95 -1.05
N ILE A 291 5.11 -6.78 -0.55
CA ILE A 291 3.68 -6.49 -0.33
C ILE A 291 2.87 -6.66 -1.63
N ALA A 292 3.38 -6.16 -2.74
CA ALA A 292 2.74 -6.31 -4.05
C ALA A 292 2.65 -7.79 -4.48
N GLN A 293 3.64 -8.62 -4.16
CA GLN A 293 3.63 -10.06 -4.43
C GLN A 293 2.52 -10.76 -3.65
N SER A 294 2.40 -10.50 -2.34
CA SER A 294 1.35 -11.06 -1.48
C SER A 294 -0.04 -10.64 -1.96
N ALA A 295 -0.21 -9.37 -2.31
CA ALA A 295 -1.45 -8.86 -2.89
C ALA A 295 -1.80 -9.51 -4.24
N MET A 296 -0.80 -9.76 -5.08
CA MET A 296 -1.01 -10.45 -6.37
C MET A 296 -1.48 -11.90 -6.17
N LYS A 297 -0.94 -12.60 -5.16
CA LYS A 297 -1.39 -13.95 -4.82
C LYS A 297 -2.84 -13.92 -4.34
N PHE A 298 -3.20 -13.02 -3.43
CA PHE A 298 -4.57 -12.81 -2.98
C PHE A 298 -5.52 -12.57 -4.16
N GLY A 299 -5.23 -11.60 -5.02
CA GLY A 299 -6.07 -11.26 -6.17
C GLY A 299 -6.21 -12.41 -7.17
N ASN A 300 -5.17 -13.22 -7.40
CA ASN A 300 -5.26 -14.41 -8.23
C ASN A 300 -6.19 -15.47 -7.64
N ASP A 301 -6.10 -15.72 -6.32
CA ASP A 301 -6.96 -16.68 -5.64
C ASP A 301 -8.45 -16.23 -5.72
N ILE A 302 -8.76 -14.95 -5.47
CA ILE A 302 -10.12 -14.43 -5.59
C ILE A 302 -10.65 -14.56 -7.01
N ARG A 303 -9.86 -14.25 -8.04
CA ARG A 303 -10.25 -14.41 -9.45
C ARG A 303 -10.62 -15.87 -9.80
N LEU A 304 -9.87 -16.84 -9.26
CA LEU A 304 -10.18 -18.26 -9.41
C LEU A 304 -11.46 -18.64 -8.66
N LEU A 305 -11.61 -18.18 -7.40
CA LEU A 305 -12.79 -18.46 -6.60
C LEU A 305 -14.06 -17.83 -7.20
N GLN A 306 -13.95 -16.67 -7.81
CA GLN A 306 -15.05 -16.03 -8.56
C GLN A 306 -15.41 -16.83 -9.83
N SER A 307 -14.42 -17.35 -10.54
CA SER A 307 -14.67 -18.27 -11.67
C SER A 307 -15.41 -19.53 -11.21
N PHE A 308 -15.12 -20.03 -10.02
CA PHE A 308 -15.85 -21.16 -9.40
C PHE A 308 -17.21 -20.76 -8.83
N LYS A 309 -17.54 -19.47 -8.80
CA LYS A 309 -18.75 -18.89 -8.20
C LYS A 309 -18.85 -19.13 -6.69
N GLU A 310 -17.72 -19.32 -6.03
CA GLU A 310 -17.64 -19.59 -4.58
C GLU A 310 -17.53 -18.30 -3.77
N ILE A 311 -16.67 -17.38 -4.21
CA ILE A 311 -16.42 -16.07 -3.59
C ILE A 311 -16.29 -15.05 -4.71
N GLU A 312 -16.92 -13.90 -4.58
CA GLU A 312 -16.85 -12.78 -5.52
C GLU A 312 -16.35 -11.51 -4.81
N GLU A 313 -15.64 -10.65 -5.54
CA GLU A 313 -15.36 -9.29 -5.08
C GLU A 313 -16.66 -8.47 -4.96
N PRO A 314 -16.69 -7.37 -4.18
CA PRO A 314 -17.88 -6.54 -4.03
C PRO A 314 -18.29 -5.94 -5.38
N PHE A 315 -19.61 -5.87 -5.58
CA PHE A 315 -20.20 -5.32 -6.79
C PHE A 315 -21.27 -4.29 -6.43
N GLU A 316 -21.07 -3.05 -6.84
CA GLU A 316 -21.97 -1.95 -6.52
C GLU A 316 -23.26 -1.99 -7.34
N LYS A 317 -24.35 -1.46 -6.76
CA LYS A 317 -25.69 -1.51 -7.41
C LYS A 317 -25.74 -0.84 -8.78
N THR A 318 -24.93 0.18 -8.99
CA THR A 318 -24.84 0.95 -10.23
C THR A 318 -23.69 0.53 -11.14
N GLN A 319 -22.86 -0.40 -10.69
CA GLN A 319 -21.69 -0.86 -11.43
C GLN A 319 -22.10 -1.66 -12.67
N ILE A 320 -21.45 -1.38 -13.81
CA ILE A 320 -21.63 -2.13 -15.05
C ILE A 320 -20.44 -3.08 -15.20
N GLY A 321 -20.70 -4.38 -15.08
CA GLY A 321 -19.65 -5.41 -15.17
C GLY A 321 -19.24 -5.74 -16.61
N SER A 322 -20.10 -5.48 -17.60
CA SER A 322 -19.85 -5.75 -19.02
C SER A 322 -20.76 -4.91 -19.91
N SER A 323 -20.19 -4.32 -20.96
CA SER A 323 -20.94 -3.55 -21.95
C SER A 323 -21.85 -4.42 -22.86
N ALA A 324 -21.54 -5.71 -23.00
CA ALA A 324 -22.25 -6.62 -23.85
C ALA A 324 -23.18 -7.59 -23.10
N MET A 325 -22.83 -7.98 -21.88
CA MET A 325 -23.57 -8.96 -21.09
C MET A 325 -23.84 -8.41 -19.70
N ALA A 326 -24.99 -7.84 -19.45
CA ALA A 326 -25.36 -7.16 -18.21
C ALA A 326 -25.24 -8.04 -16.94
N TYR A 327 -25.41 -9.35 -17.09
CA TYR A 327 -25.30 -10.33 -16.02
C TYR A 327 -23.83 -10.58 -15.58
N LYS A 328 -22.86 -10.34 -16.47
CA LYS A 328 -21.45 -10.72 -16.25
C LYS A 328 -20.80 -9.80 -15.21
N ARG A 329 -20.32 -10.39 -14.14
CA ARG A 329 -19.50 -9.72 -13.10
C ARG A 329 -18.04 -10.12 -13.29
N ASN A 330 -17.20 -9.15 -13.61
CA ASN A 330 -15.76 -9.38 -13.76
C ASN A 330 -15.06 -9.02 -12.45
N PRO A 331 -14.01 -9.75 -12.02
CA PRO A 331 -13.20 -9.43 -10.85
C PRO A 331 -12.23 -8.27 -11.17
N MET A 332 -12.77 -7.08 -11.47
CA MET A 332 -11.99 -5.96 -11.99
C MET A 332 -11.04 -5.36 -10.93
N ARG A 333 -11.43 -5.42 -9.66
CA ARG A 333 -10.59 -4.95 -8.54
C ARG A 333 -9.39 -5.86 -8.36
N ASP A 334 -9.61 -7.16 -8.33
CA ASP A 334 -8.55 -8.15 -8.19
C ASP A 334 -7.66 -8.24 -9.46
N GLU A 335 -8.21 -8.04 -10.65
CA GLU A 335 -7.41 -7.88 -11.87
C GLU A 335 -6.51 -6.64 -11.81
N ARG A 336 -6.99 -5.54 -11.23
CA ARG A 336 -6.24 -4.31 -11.02
C ARG A 336 -5.15 -4.49 -9.99
N ILE A 337 -5.43 -5.14 -8.84
CA ILE A 337 -4.40 -5.53 -7.85
C ILE A 337 -3.28 -6.28 -8.56
N CYS A 338 -3.61 -7.35 -9.32
CA CYS A 338 -2.62 -8.15 -10.03
C CYS A 338 -1.82 -7.35 -11.06
N SER A 339 -2.43 -6.38 -11.75
CA SER A 339 -1.76 -5.58 -12.77
C SER A 339 -0.81 -4.54 -12.17
N LEU A 340 -1.24 -3.84 -11.12
CA LEU A 340 -0.41 -2.88 -10.39
C LEU A 340 0.74 -3.60 -9.67
N ALA A 341 0.50 -4.76 -9.09
CA ALA A 341 1.51 -5.56 -8.43
C ALA A 341 2.65 -5.95 -9.39
N ARG A 342 2.34 -6.36 -10.63
CA ARG A 342 3.39 -6.65 -11.63
C ARG A 342 4.26 -5.43 -11.91
N TYR A 343 3.65 -4.24 -11.98
CA TYR A 343 4.39 -3.00 -12.18
C TYR A 343 5.39 -2.77 -11.04
N VAL A 344 4.92 -2.77 -9.79
CA VAL A 344 5.75 -2.56 -8.60
C VAL A 344 6.87 -3.61 -8.48
N MET A 345 6.55 -4.89 -8.74
CA MET A 345 7.54 -5.97 -8.70
C MET A 345 8.62 -5.84 -9.78
N CYS A 346 8.30 -5.28 -10.94
CA CYS A 346 9.29 -5.02 -11.98
C CYS A 346 10.10 -3.76 -11.68
N ASP A 347 9.48 -2.74 -11.07
CA ASP A 347 10.10 -1.45 -10.80
C ASP A 347 11.26 -1.57 -9.79
N VAL A 348 11.26 -2.54 -8.88
CA VAL A 348 12.35 -2.77 -7.91
C VAL A 348 13.74 -2.98 -8.55
N LEU A 349 13.79 -3.35 -9.82
CA LEU A 349 15.05 -3.48 -10.56
C LEU A 349 15.71 -2.11 -10.80
N ASN A 350 14.97 -1.04 -10.90
CA ASN A 350 15.48 0.31 -11.06
C ASN A 350 16.42 0.71 -9.91
N PRO A 351 15.99 0.74 -8.64
CA PRO A 351 16.88 1.06 -7.53
C PRO A 351 18.00 0.01 -7.33
N ALA A 352 17.76 -1.26 -7.71
CA ALA A 352 18.81 -2.30 -7.65
C ALA A 352 19.98 -1.97 -8.59
N PHE A 353 19.70 -1.64 -9.85
CA PHE A 353 20.71 -1.25 -10.80
C PHE A 353 21.34 0.09 -10.45
N THR A 354 20.54 1.07 -10.04
CA THR A 354 21.03 2.39 -9.60
C THR A 354 22.03 2.25 -8.46
N ALA A 355 21.74 1.43 -7.45
CA ALA A 355 22.67 1.19 -6.35
C ALA A 355 24.01 0.56 -6.82
N GLY A 356 23.96 -0.34 -7.81
CA GLY A 356 25.13 -1.04 -8.35
C GLY A 356 25.99 -0.19 -9.28
N THR A 357 25.46 0.91 -9.83
CA THR A 357 26.15 1.77 -10.80
C THR A 357 26.68 3.08 -10.20
N GLN A 358 26.56 3.29 -8.89
CA GLN A 358 27.13 4.47 -8.23
C GLN A 358 28.66 4.42 -8.23
N TRP A 359 29.27 5.59 -8.48
CA TRP A 359 30.74 5.73 -8.54
C TRP A 359 31.26 6.55 -7.37
N PHE A 360 32.26 6.02 -6.69
CA PHE A 360 33.01 6.70 -5.63
C PHE A 360 32.08 7.45 -4.65
N GLU A 361 32.28 8.73 -4.44
CA GLU A 361 31.55 9.56 -3.48
C GLU A 361 30.24 10.13 -4.07
N ARG A 362 30.11 10.24 -5.39
CA ARG A 362 28.92 10.76 -6.07
C ARG A 362 28.93 10.50 -7.58
N THR A 363 27.79 10.06 -8.09
CA THR A 363 27.40 10.23 -9.51
C THR A 363 25.95 10.76 -9.56
N LEU A 364 25.56 11.43 -10.63
CA LEU A 364 24.18 11.96 -10.82
C LEU A 364 23.25 10.93 -11.48
N ASP A 365 23.72 9.75 -11.78
CA ASP A 365 23.02 8.67 -12.45
C ASP A 365 21.72 8.25 -11.71
N ASP A 366 21.73 8.36 -10.39
CA ASP A 366 20.59 8.07 -9.52
C ASP A 366 19.43 9.05 -9.67
N SER A 367 19.70 10.31 -9.96
CA SER A 367 18.77 11.43 -9.75
C SER A 367 17.46 11.29 -10.53
N ALA A 368 17.53 11.05 -11.83
CA ALA A 368 16.33 10.92 -12.66
C ALA A 368 15.58 9.61 -12.37
N ASN A 369 16.31 8.50 -12.21
CA ASN A 369 15.72 7.18 -11.99
C ASN A 369 14.95 7.12 -10.67
N LYS A 370 15.57 7.51 -9.53
CA LYS A 370 14.92 7.41 -8.22
C LYS A 370 13.71 8.35 -8.07
N ARG A 371 13.70 9.50 -8.76
CA ARG A 371 12.55 10.43 -8.76
C ARG A 371 11.28 9.79 -9.33
N ILE A 372 11.44 8.79 -10.17
CA ILE A 372 10.35 8.04 -10.79
C ILE A 372 10.10 6.76 -9.98
N SER A 373 11.10 5.89 -9.92
CA SER A 373 10.95 4.53 -9.40
C SER A 373 10.52 4.50 -7.93
N VAL A 374 11.15 5.27 -7.04
CA VAL A 374 10.79 5.25 -5.62
C VAL A 374 9.38 5.78 -5.40
N ALA A 375 9.01 6.89 -6.05
CA ALA A 375 7.67 7.45 -5.92
C ALA A 375 6.59 6.49 -6.45
N GLU A 376 6.80 5.92 -7.63
CA GLU A 376 5.82 5.03 -8.27
C GLU A 376 5.69 3.69 -7.56
N ALA A 377 6.74 3.16 -6.92
CA ALA A 377 6.66 1.99 -6.06
C ALA A 377 5.67 2.21 -4.89
N PHE A 378 5.77 3.35 -4.20
CA PHE A 378 4.86 3.69 -3.10
C PHE A 378 3.44 3.99 -3.58
N LEU A 379 3.28 4.79 -4.64
CA LEU A 379 1.98 5.08 -5.22
C LEU A 379 1.28 3.79 -5.70
N GLY A 380 2.05 2.85 -6.24
CA GLY A 380 1.54 1.55 -6.66
C GLY A 380 1.07 0.68 -5.50
N VAL A 381 1.85 0.57 -4.43
CA VAL A 381 1.47 -0.21 -3.23
C VAL A 381 0.30 0.45 -2.50
N ASP A 382 0.30 1.77 -2.38
CA ASP A 382 -0.83 2.50 -1.81
C ASP A 382 -2.13 2.23 -2.57
N ALA A 383 -2.09 2.26 -3.90
CA ALA A 383 -3.22 1.91 -4.75
C ALA A 383 -3.69 0.47 -4.55
N ILE A 384 -2.76 -0.49 -4.46
CA ILE A 384 -3.06 -1.90 -4.18
C ILE A 384 -3.76 -2.04 -2.84
N LEU A 385 -3.20 -1.46 -1.77
CA LEU A 385 -3.78 -1.54 -0.43
C LEU A 385 -5.14 -0.86 -0.34
N ASN A 386 -5.37 0.25 -1.03
CA ASN A 386 -6.70 0.87 -1.12
C ASN A 386 -7.73 -0.07 -1.73
N ILE A 387 -7.38 -0.78 -2.80
CA ILE A 387 -8.28 -1.75 -3.42
C ILE A 387 -8.49 -2.95 -2.47
N MET A 388 -7.44 -3.44 -1.82
CA MET A 388 -7.57 -4.51 -0.83
C MET A 388 -8.47 -4.11 0.34
N LEU A 389 -8.35 -2.91 0.89
CA LEU A 389 -9.24 -2.40 1.95
C LEU A 389 -10.72 -2.43 1.54
N ASN A 390 -11.01 -2.15 0.29
CA ASN A 390 -12.37 -2.24 -0.22
C ASN A 390 -12.82 -3.70 -0.42
N VAL A 391 -11.98 -4.54 -1.00
CA VAL A 391 -12.31 -5.94 -1.29
C VAL A 391 -12.47 -6.74 0.01
N THR A 392 -11.68 -6.44 1.03
CA THR A 392 -11.73 -7.14 2.33
C THR A 392 -12.63 -6.48 3.37
N ASP A 393 -13.33 -5.39 3.01
CA ASP A 393 -14.25 -4.69 3.92
C ASP A 393 -15.24 -5.67 4.59
N PRO A 394 -15.40 -5.64 5.93
CA PRO A 394 -16.20 -6.64 6.64
C PRO A 394 -17.70 -6.59 6.30
N ASP A 395 -18.21 -5.42 5.91
CA ASP A 395 -19.64 -5.19 5.66
C ASP A 395 -19.99 -5.26 4.17
N ASN A 396 -19.10 -4.73 3.30
CA ASN A 396 -19.37 -4.54 1.88
C ASN A 396 -18.31 -5.19 0.98
N GLY A 397 -17.43 -6.02 1.52
CA GLY A 397 -16.35 -6.67 0.78
C GLY A 397 -16.74 -7.99 0.13
N LEU A 398 -15.87 -9.00 0.26
CA LEU A 398 -16.02 -10.33 -0.36
C LEU A 398 -17.38 -10.97 -0.07
N VAL A 399 -18.05 -11.42 -1.12
CA VAL A 399 -19.33 -12.13 -1.06
C VAL A 399 -19.09 -13.63 -1.16
N VAL A 400 -19.49 -14.38 -0.11
CA VAL A 400 -19.32 -15.83 -0.02
C VAL A 400 -20.63 -16.53 -0.33
N TYR A 401 -20.64 -17.46 -1.29
CA TYR A 401 -21.82 -18.24 -1.70
C TYR A 401 -21.77 -19.65 -1.09
N ASP A 402 -22.17 -19.79 0.16
CA ASP A 402 -22.14 -21.01 0.97
C ASP A 402 -22.84 -22.20 0.28
N LYS A 403 -23.97 -21.97 -0.37
CA LYS A 403 -24.72 -23.01 -1.11
C LYS A 403 -23.97 -23.54 -2.32
N ILE A 404 -23.26 -22.67 -3.04
CA ILE A 404 -22.44 -23.09 -4.17
C ILE A 404 -21.23 -23.87 -3.67
N ILE A 405 -20.56 -23.37 -2.64
CA ILE A 405 -19.45 -24.06 -2.00
C ILE A 405 -19.87 -25.45 -1.55
N THR A 406 -20.99 -25.58 -0.80
CA THR A 406 -21.52 -26.85 -0.34
C THR A 406 -21.85 -27.80 -1.49
N ARG A 407 -22.49 -27.32 -2.55
CA ARG A 407 -22.78 -28.14 -3.72
C ARG A 407 -21.52 -28.69 -4.38
N ARG A 408 -20.47 -27.87 -4.51
CA ARG A 408 -19.19 -28.31 -5.09
C ARG A 408 -18.49 -29.32 -4.17
N VAL A 409 -18.49 -29.08 -2.85
CA VAL A 409 -17.98 -30.03 -1.87
C VAL A 409 -18.69 -31.37 -2.00
N MET A 410 -20.01 -31.40 -2.02
CA MET A 410 -20.80 -32.63 -2.09
C MET A 410 -20.60 -33.42 -3.40
N ALA A 411 -20.23 -32.76 -4.49
CA ALA A 411 -19.89 -33.45 -5.74
C ALA A 411 -18.57 -34.25 -5.66
N GLU A 412 -17.60 -33.78 -4.89
CA GLU A 412 -16.27 -34.39 -4.76
C GLU A 412 -16.09 -35.23 -3.50
N LEU A 413 -16.87 -34.96 -2.45
CA LEU A 413 -16.73 -35.59 -1.14
C LEU A 413 -16.84 -37.13 -1.16
N PRO A 414 -17.68 -37.76 -2.00
CA PRO A 414 -17.71 -39.24 -2.09
C PRO A 414 -16.36 -39.87 -2.38
N PHE A 415 -15.55 -39.24 -3.24
CA PHE A 415 -14.19 -39.74 -3.54
C PHE A 415 -13.23 -39.53 -2.36
N MET A 416 -13.38 -38.45 -1.58
CA MET A 416 -12.55 -38.15 -0.41
C MET A 416 -12.91 -39.03 0.79
N ALA A 417 -14.18 -39.42 0.91
CA ALA A 417 -14.71 -40.21 2.04
C ALA A 417 -14.42 -41.72 1.96
N THR A 418 -13.85 -42.18 0.86
CA THR A 418 -13.64 -43.64 0.61
C THR A 418 -12.87 -44.36 1.71
N GLU A 419 -11.86 -43.72 2.30
CA GLU A 419 -11.11 -44.29 3.43
C GLU A 419 -11.98 -44.43 4.69
N ASN A 420 -12.75 -43.40 5.03
CA ASN A 420 -13.64 -43.38 6.19
C ASN A 420 -14.73 -44.45 6.04
N ILE A 421 -15.31 -44.60 4.87
CA ILE A 421 -16.32 -45.62 4.53
C ILE A 421 -15.70 -47.00 4.67
N MET A 422 -14.51 -47.22 4.11
CA MET A 422 -13.79 -48.52 4.21
C MET A 422 -13.50 -48.85 5.66
N MET A 423 -13.00 -47.91 6.46
CA MET A 423 -12.65 -48.15 7.85
C MET A 423 -13.89 -48.46 8.71
N ASP A 424 -15.04 -47.85 8.44
CA ASP A 424 -16.29 -48.17 9.12
C ASP A 424 -16.73 -49.60 8.82
N ALA A 425 -16.70 -50.01 7.55
CA ALA A 425 -17.00 -51.38 7.13
C ALA A 425 -16.03 -52.40 7.73
N VAL A 426 -14.74 -52.08 7.82
CA VAL A 426 -13.73 -52.96 8.46
C VAL A 426 -14.01 -53.15 9.96
N LYS A 427 -14.41 -52.08 10.69
CA LYS A 427 -14.82 -52.18 12.10
C LYS A 427 -15.99 -53.12 12.31
N LYS A 428 -16.83 -53.31 11.32
CA LYS A 428 -17.98 -54.24 11.30
C LYS A 428 -17.60 -55.65 10.86
N GLY A 429 -16.31 -55.93 10.61
CA GLY A 429 -15.80 -57.24 10.25
C GLY A 429 -15.51 -57.44 8.76
N GLY A 430 -15.62 -56.40 7.95
CA GLY A 430 -15.30 -56.45 6.52
C GLY A 430 -13.83 -56.66 6.22
N ASN A 431 -13.52 -57.36 5.11
CA ASN A 431 -12.15 -57.57 4.67
C ASN A 431 -11.57 -56.35 3.98
N ARG A 432 -10.60 -55.69 4.61
CA ARG A 432 -10.00 -54.45 4.13
C ARG A 432 -9.52 -54.52 2.68
N GLN A 433 -8.88 -55.57 2.25
CA GLN A 433 -8.30 -55.70 0.91
C GLN A 433 -9.41 -55.84 -0.16
N GLN A 434 -10.44 -56.62 0.14
CA GLN A 434 -11.59 -56.78 -0.73
C GLN A 434 -12.39 -55.47 -0.85
N LEU A 435 -12.63 -54.80 0.26
CA LEU A 435 -13.34 -53.52 0.27
C LEU A 435 -12.57 -52.42 -0.49
N HIS A 436 -11.25 -52.42 -0.33
CA HIS A 436 -10.40 -51.47 -1.07
C HIS A 436 -10.50 -51.69 -2.59
N GLU A 437 -10.44 -52.94 -3.06
CA GLU A 437 -10.55 -53.23 -4.48
C GLU A 437 -11.96 -52.87 -5.03
N LYS A 438 -13.03 -53.14 -4.28
CA LYS A 438 -14.39 -52.73 -4.64
C LYS A 438 -14.51 -51.20 -4.72
N ILE A 439 -13.98 -50.45 -3.72
CA ILE A 439 -13.96 -48.99 -3.74
C ILE A 439 -13.22 -48.47 -4.97
N ARG A 440 -12.08 -49.07 -5.32
CA ARG A 440 -11.32 -48.71 -6.52
C ARG A 440 -12.17 -48.88 -7.77
N GLN A 441 -12.87 -49.99 -7.93
CA GLN A 441 -13.75 -50.27 -9.10
C GLN A 441 -14.92 -49.28 -9.13
N TYR A 442 -15.62 -49.08 -8.04
CA TYR A 442 -16.76 -48.14 -7.95
C TYR A 442 -16.31 -46.69 -8.15
N SER A 443 -15.15 -46.32 -7.66
CA SER A 443 -14.57 -44.97 -7.91
C SER A 443 -14.29 -44.74 -9.42
N MET A 444 -13.76 -45.78 -10.09
CA MET A 444 -13.55 -45.71 -11.55
C MET A 444 -14.89 -45.61 -12.32
N GLN A 445 -15.89 -46.37 -11.90
CA GLN A 445 -17.24 -46.33 -12.51
C GLN A 445 -17.91 -44.95 -12.28
N ALA A 446 -17.89 -44.44 -11.03
CA ALA A 446 -18.45 -43.12 -10.71
C ALA A 446 -17.66 -41.99 -11.40
N GLY A 447 -16.34 -42.13 -11.49
CA GLY A 447 -15.50 -41.16 -12.21
C GLY A 447 -15.79 -41.14 -13.73
N ALA A 448 -16.04 -42.28 -14.36
CA ALA A 448 -16.47 -42.36 -15.76
C ALA A 448 -17.85 -41.73 -15.96
N ARG A 449 -18.81 -42.01 -15.07
CA ARG A 449 -20.14 -41.42 -15.08
C ARG A 449 -20.07 -39.86 -15.01
N VAL A 450 -19.27 -39.31 -14.13
CA VAL A 450 -19.10 -37.84 -14.02
C VAL A 450 -18.44 -37.26 -15.25
N LYS A 451 -17.32 -37.85 -15.72
CA LYS A 451 -16.48 -37.26 -16.76
C LYS A 451 -16.91 -37.55 -18.18
N GLN A 452 -17.47 -38.74 -18.44
CA GLN A 452 -17.85 -39.14 -19.80
C GLN A 452 -19.35 -38.93 -20.08
N GLU A 453 -20.20 -39.11 -19.07
CA GLU A 453 -21.64 -38.99 -19.22
C GLU A 453 -22.19 -37.65 -18.73
N GLY A 454 -21.41 -36.88 -17.96
CA GLY A 454 -21.84 -35.58 -17.41
C GLY A 454 -22.90 -35.69 -16.31
N LEU A 455 -23.01 -36.86 -15.69
CA LEU A 455 -23.99 -37.15 -14.65
C LEU A 455 -23.39 -36.99 -13.25
N ASP A 456 -24.25 -36.91 -12.23
CA ASP A 456 -23.81 -36.76 -10.82
C ASP A 456 -23.04 -37.98 -10.33
N ASN A 457 -22.15 -37.75 -9.35
CA ASN A 457 -21.38 -38.80 -8.70
C ASN A 457 -22.28 -39.73 -7.89
N ASN A 458 -22.28 -41.00 -8.22
CA ASN A 458 -23.12 -42.04 -7.60
C ASN A 458 -22.30 -43.04 -6.75
N LEU A 459 -21.07 -42.73 -6.36
CA LEU A 459 -20.21 -43.63 -5.63
C LEU A 459 -20.84 -44.14 -4.31
N CYS A 460 -21.49 -43.26 -3.55
CA CYS A 460 -22.20 -43.64 -2.34
C CYS A 460 -23.35 -44.60 -2.59
N GLU A 461 -24.08 -44.46 -3.71
CA GLU A 461 -25.16 -45.33 -4.11
C GLU A 461 -24.64 -46.75 -4.47
N LEU A 462 -23.51 -46.83 -5.19
CA LEU A 462 -22.85 -48.08 -5.53
C LEU A 462 -22.38 -48.84 -4.28
N ILE A 463 -21.81 -48.12 -3.30
CA ILE A 463 -21.34 -48.69 -2.03
C ILE A 463 -22.54 -49.16 -1.20
N LEU A 464 -23.61 -48.38 -1.08
CA LEU A 464 -24.81 -48.73 -0.34
C LEU A 464 -25.53 -49.96 -0.92
N ALA A 465 -25.44 -50.18 -2.22
CA ALA A 465 -26.02 -51.36 -2.88
C ALA A 465 -25.21 -52.65 -2.67
N ASP A 466 -23.99 -52.57 -2.20
CA ASP A 466 -23.09 -53.73 -1.96
C ASP A 466 -23.12 -54.15 -0.48
N PRO A 467 -23.69 -55.34 -0.19
CA PRO A 467 -23.82 -55.83 1.21
C PRO A 467 -22.50 -56.06 1.93
N ASP A 468 -21.37 -56.20 1.24
CA ASP A 468 -20.06 -56.40 1.87
C ASP A 468 -19.60 -55.19 2.69
N PHE A 469 -20.15 -53.99 2.40
CA PHE A 469 -19.82 -52.77 3.18
C PHE A 469 -20.58 -52.68 4.49
N MET A 470 -21.70 -53.39 4.65
CA MET A 470 -22.52 -53.41 5.88
C MET A 470 -22.85 -51.98 6.40
N ILE A 471 -23.02 -51.01 5.51
CA ILE A 471 -23.31 -49.60 5.82
C ILE A 471 -24.77 -49.31 5.51
N THR A 472 -25.47 -48.72 6.48
CA THR A 472 -26.83 -48.20 6.27
C THR A 472 -26.80 -46.79 5.66
N LYS A 473 -27.97 -46.35 5.16
CA LYS A 473 -28.10 -44.99 4.61
C LYS A 473 -27.79 -43.90 5.67
N GLU A 474 -28.26 -44.12 6.89
CA GLU A 474 -28.06 -43.20 8.04
C GLU A 474 -26.59 -43.09 8.41
N GLU A 475 -25.86 -44.20 8.38
CA GLU A 475 -24.42 -44.24 8.64
C GLU A 475 -23.64 -43.54 7.52
N MET A 476 -24.01 -43.80 6.27
CA MET A 476 -23.44 -43.08 5.12
C MET A 476 -23.64 -41.58 5.24
N ASP A 477 -24.87 -41.13 5.55
CA ASP A 477 -25.19 -39.73 5.73
C ASP A 477 -24.43 -39.08 6.91
N ALA A 478 -24.14 -39.88 7.95
CA ALA A 478 -23.32 -39.42 9.08
C ALA A 478 -21.83 -39.26 8.70
N ILE A 479 -21.28 -40.18 7.88
CA ILE A 479 -19.92 -40.12 7.36
C ILE A 479 -19.79 -38.91 6.41
N MET A 480 -20.77 -38.70 5.52
CA MET A 480 -20.74 -37.72 4.47
C MET A 480 -20.97 -36.27 4.94
N LYS A 481 -20.86 -35.98 6.22
CA LYS A 481 -20.90 -34.61 6.72
C LYS A 481 -19.55 -33.90 6.44
N PRO A 482 -19.52 -32.79 5.68
CA PRO A 482 -18.26 -32.11 5.33
C PRO A 482 -17.38 -31.72 6.51
N VAL A 483 -17.99 -31.39 7.66
CA VAL A 483 -17.25 -31.03 8.89
C VAL A 483 -16.35 -32.13 9.43
N ASN A 484 -16.60 -33.41 9.04
CA ASN A 484 -15.76 -34.53 9.45
C ASN A 484 -14.39 -34.57 8.72
N PHE A 485 -14.22 -33.74 7.68
CA PHE A 485 -13.07 -33.76 6.77
C PHE A 485 -12.21 -32.50 6.80
N ILE A 486 -12.51 -31.54 7.68
CA ILE A 486 -11.77 -30.28 7.78
C ILE A 486 -10.60 -30.32 8.78
N GLY A 487 -10.40 -31.44 9.45
CA GLY A 487 -9.32 -31.59 10.44
C GLY A 487 -9.37 -30.51 11.53
N ARG A 488 -8.25 -29.84 11.75
CA ARG A 488 -8.10 -28.76 12.74
C ARG A 488 -8.28 -27.35 12.16
N CYS A 489 -8.96 -27.19 11.01
CA CYS A 489 -9.04 -25.89 10.35
C CYS A 489 -9.56 -24.78 11.27
N SER A 490 -10.67 -24.99 11.99
CA SER A 490 -11.24 -23.96 12.88
C SER A 490 -10.29 -23.60 14.02
N GLN A 491 -9.68 -24.62 14.68
CA GLN A 491 -8.72 -24.38 15.75
C GLN A 491 -7.45 -23.67 15.25
N GLN A 492 -6.99 -24.01 14.05
CA GLN A 492 -5.83 -23.32 13.45
C GLN A 492 -6.12 -21.86 13.15
N VAL A 493 -7.35 -21.51 12.75
CA VAL A 493 -7.76 -20.10 12.58
C VAL A 493 -7.77 -19.39 13.92
N ASP A 494 -8.37 -20.00 14.96
CA ASP A 494 -8.42 -19.40 16.30
C ASP A 494 -7.00 -19.17 16.85
N GLU A 495 -6.13 -20.19 16.77
CA GLU A 495 -4.74 -20.12 17.22
C GLU A 495 -3.94 -19.05 16.45
N PHE A 496 -4.14 -18.95 15.15
CA PHE A 496 -3.47 -17.96 14.30
C PHE A 496 -3.89 -16.54 14.65
N ILE A 497 -5.19 -16.30 14.81
CA ILE A 497 -5.70 -14.97 15.19
C ILE A 497 -5.18 -14.58 16.56
N GLU A 498 -5.25 -15.47 17.54
CA GLU A 498 -4.84 -15.19 18.92
C GLU A 498 -3.34 -14.93 19.04
N ASN A 499 -2.52 -15.78 18.39
CA ASN A 499 -1.07 -15.77 18.62
C ASN A 499 -0.29 -14.92 17.62
N CYS A 500 -0.83 -14.65 16.40
CA CYS A 500 -0.11 -13.93 15.36
C CYS A 500 -0.74 -12.57 15.02
N VAL A 501 -2.09 -12.49 14.91
CA VAL A 501 -2.75 -11.26 14.47
C VAL A 501 -2.98 -10.30 15.64
N LYS A 502 -3.59 -10.74 16.72
CA LYS A 502 -3.92 -9.88 17.87
C LYS A 502 -2.73 -9.11 18.42
N PRO A 503 -1.55 -9.71 18.64
CA PRO A 503 -0.39 -8.96 19.12
C PRO A 503 0.01 -7.82 18.19
N VAL A 504 -0.11 -8.02 16.88
CA VAL A 504 0.17 -7.00 15.87
C VAL A 504 -0.84 -5.86 15.92
N ILE A 505 -2.13 -6.20 16.03
CA ILE A 505 -3.20 -5.20 16.14
C ILE A 505 -3.09 -4.41 17.44
N GLU A 506 -2.78 -5.04 18.56
CA GLU A 506 -2.58 -4.39 19.86
C GLU A 506 -1.39 -3.44 19.83
N ALA A 507 -0.30 -3.83 19.17
CA ALA A 507 0.91 -3.00 19.09
C ALA A 507 0.75 -1.77 18.17
N ASN A 508 -0.05 -1.87 17.10
CA ASN A 508 -0.13 -0.84 16.07
C ASN A 508 -1.44 -0.03 16.09
N GLY A 509 -2.52 -0.60 16.65
CA GLY A 509 -3.88 -0.09 16.48
C GLY A 509 -4.42 -0.30 15.06
N VAL A 510 -5.75 -0.23 14.92
CA VAL A 510 -6.41 -0.25 13.59
C VAL A 510 -6.80 1.17 13.24
N SER A 511 -6.41 1.62 12.07
CA SER A 511 -6.72 2.97 11.58
C SER A 511 -8.18 3.11 11.12
N ASP A 512 -8.66 4.34 11.09
CA ASP A 512 -9.96 4.71 10.50
C ASP A 512 -9.89 4.91 8.98
N ASP A 513 -8.79 4.52 8.34
CA ASP A 513 -8.62 4.65 6.88
C ASP A 513 -9.82 4.04 6.14
N VAL A 514 -10.36 4.77 5.19
CA VAL A 514 -11.42 4.33 4.28
C VAL A 514 -10.81 4.15 2.90
N ALA A 515 -11.24 3.11 2.20
CA ALA A 515 -10.78 2.86 0.84
C ALA A 515 -11.17 4.02 -0.10
N GLU A 516 -10.19 4.72 -0.66
CA GLU A 516 -10.40 5.74 -1.69
C GLU A 516 -10.43 5.07 -3.06
N ILE A 517 -11.60 4.65 -3.53
CA ILE A 517 -11.75 4.02 -4.85
C ILE A 517 -12.33 5.00 -5.84
N ASN A 518 -11.54 5.41 -6.81
CA ASN A 518 -11.94 6.35 -7.86
C ASN A 518 -12.38 5.67 -9.17
N VAL A 519 -12.31 4.35 -9.25
CA VAL A 519 -12.58 3.56 -10.47
C VAL A 519 -13.07 2.15 -10.17
#